data_af0f02907659e8fb123ace4b2d298b76
#
_entry.id   af0f02907659e8fb123ace4b2d298b76
#
_cell.length_a   1.000
_cell.length_b   1.000
_cell.length_c   1.000
_cell.angle_alpha   90.00
_cell.angle_beta   90.00
_cell.angle_gamma   90.00
#
_symmetry.space_group_name_H-M   'P 1'
#
loop_
_entity.id
_entity.type
_entity.pdbx_description
1 polymer ?
#
loop_
_entity_poly.entity_id
_entity_poly.type
_entity_poly.pdbx_seq_one_letter_code
_entity_poly.pdbx_strand_id
1 'polypeptide(L)'
;MESRLVECVPNFSEGKDRAIIDKIVQPIIDNDSVTLLDIDMGSDFHRTVVTMVGEPESVLQTVVECTAIALDLIDMRQHSGEHARMGAVDVVPFIPINGISMDECIELSNRYAELISRNHALPVYLYAKAARSPSRIRLPDIRKGEYEGFETKIHDPEWIPDYGPTEFQPTMGVTATGARNFLIAYNVNLNTSDKSSANIIASKIRTSGAIVKDRDGNTVRDENGVVQRVPGRFEQLQAAGWMYNEETAQVSMNFLDYSVTGLHDVTEAIKQEAANLGLEAVAGELVGLVPLQAIIDSGEYYSDTNIHDIGAVVENAIRGLMLDRLSNFDAHENIIEWAIERKKNE
;
A
#
# COMPACT_ATOMS: atom_id res chain seq x y z
N MET A 1 26.66 10.27 7.16
CA MET A 1 25.32 10.90 7.15
C MET A 1 24.34 9.78 6.88
N GLU A 2 23.34 9.62 7.72
CA GLU A 2 22.29 8.65 7.44
C GLU A 2 21.67 8.99 6.07
N SER A 3 21.50 7.98 5.23
CA SER A 3 20.89 8.17 3.90
C SER A 3 19.44 8.56 4.07
N ARG A 4 19.02 9.70 3.50
CA ARG A 4 17.62 10.10 3.47
C ARG A 4 16.91 9.32 2.36
N LEU A 5 15.91 8.54 2.72
CA LEU A 5 15.19 7.67 1.79
C LEU A 5 13.68 7.91 1.84
N VAL A 6 13.11 8.20 0.68
CA VAL A 6 11.67 8.23 0.45
C VAL A 6 11.30 7.15 -0.58
N GLU A 7 10.23 6.43 -0.30
CA GLU A 7 9.60 5.56 -1.28
C GLU A 7 8.52 6.31 -2.04
N CYS A 8 8.41 6.06 -3.33
CA CYS A 8 7.30 6.51 -4.16
C CYS A 8 6.72 5.31 -4.93
N VAL A 9 5.39 5.18 -4.90
CA VAL A 9 4.69 4.02 -5.48
C VAL A 9 3.63 4.48 -6.47
N PRO A 10 4.04 5.08 -7.62
CA PRO A 10 3.10 5.50 -8.64
C PRO A 10 2.34 4.32 -9.25
N ASN A 11 1.05 4.54 -9.52
CA ASN A 11 0.19 3.60 -10.21
C ASN A 11 -0.17 4.17 -11.59
N PHE A 12 0.11 3.41 -12.63
CA PHE A 12 -0.17 3.78 -14.02
C PHE A 12 -1.30 2.92 -14.58
N SER A 13 -2.21 3.53 -15.34
CA SER A 13 -3.33 2.84 -16.00
C SER A 13 -2.88 2.19 -17.31
N GLU A 14 -1.89 1.32 -17.22
CA GLU A 14 -1.40 0.41 -18.24
C GLU A 14 -0.91 -0.86 -17.55
N GLY A 15 -1.36 -2.01 -17.99
CA GLY A 15 -0.99 -3.29 -17.40
C GLY A 15 -0.86 -4.42 -18.42
N LYS A 16 -0.95 -4.09 -19.73
CA LYS A 16 -0.94 -5.05 -20.83
C LYS A 16 0.28 -4.91 -21.73
N ASP A 17 0.68 -3.66 -22.02
CA ASP A 17 1.84 -3.38 -22.89
C ASP A 17 3.08 -3.11 -22.06
N ARG A 18 3.95 -4.10 -21.94
CA ARG A 18 5.22 -4.01 -21.24
C ARG A 18 6.14 -2.92 -21.83
N ALA A 19 6.10 -2.70 -23.14
CA ALA A 19 6.96 -1.70 -23.78
C ALA A 19 6.59 -0.26 -23.42
N ILE A 20 5.31 0.01 -23.08
CA ILE A 20 4.88 1.28 -22.54
C ILE A 20 5.43 1.46 -21.12
N ILE A 21 5.31 0.45 -20.27
CA ILE A 21 5.82 0.50 -18.89
C ILE A 21 7.34 0.64 -18.88
N ASP A 22 8.08 -0.07 -19.74
CA ASP A 22 9.54 0.06 -19.84
C ASP A 22 9.98 1.49 -20.16
N LYS A 23 9.22 2.21 -21.00
CA LYS A 23 9.48 3.64 -21.28
C LYS A 23 9.15 4.53 -20.09
N ILE A 24 8.06 4.25 -19.38
CA ILE A 24 7.64 5.03 -18.21
C ILE A 24 8.67 4.93 -17.08
N VAL A 25 9.27 3.75 -16.88
CA VAL A 25 10.25 3.53 -15.80
C VAL A 25 11.70 3.88 -16.21
N GLN A 26 11.96 4.18 -17.48
CA GLN A 26 13.31 4.50 -17.94
C GLN A 26 13.99 5.63 -17.15
N PRO A 27 13.31 6.75 -16.77
CA PRO A 27 13.91 7.77 -15.92
C PRO A 27 14.39 7.26 -14.56
N ILE A 28 13.76 6.20 -14.01
CA ILE A 28 14.19 5.59 -12.74
C ILE A 28 15.52 4.84 -12.96
N ILE A 29 15.61 4.11 -14.07
CA ILE A 29 16.80 3.32 -14.43
C ILE A 29 18.00 4.23 -14.72
N ASP A 30 17.75 5.41 -15.32
CA ASP A 30 18.79 6.37 -15.72
C ASP A 30 19.29 7.24 -14.54
N ASN A 31 18.66 7.14 -13.36
CA ASN A 31 19.00 7.97 -12.19
C ASN A 31 19.70 7.16 -11.09
N ASP A 32 21.01 7.29 -10.97
CA ASP A 32 21.83 6.58 -9.97
C ASP A 32 21.41 6.84 -8.49
N SER A 33 20.63 7.90 -8.22
CA SER A 33 20.16 8.26 -6.88
C SER A 33 18.77 7.68 -6.55
N VAL A 34 18.15 6.98 -7.53
CA VAL A 34 16.84 6.33 -7.38
C VAL A 34 16.96 4.86 -7.76
N THR A 35 16.43 3.98 -6.93
CA THR A 35 16.45 2.53 -7.17
C THR A 35 15.03 2.07 -7.53
N LEU A 36 14.88 1.42 -8.68
CA LEU A 36 13.68 0.70 -9.05
C LEU A 36 13.64 -0.62 -8.28
N LEU A 37 12.69 -0.75 -7.36
CA LEU A 37 12.55 -1.96 -6.53
C LEU A 37 11.63 -3.00 -7.16
N ASP A 38 10.47 -2.56 -7.70
CA ASP A 38 9.47 -3.48 -8.24
C ASP A 38 8.65 -2.88 -9.38
N ILE A 39 8.14 -3.74 -10.27
CA ILE A 39 7.15 -3.44 -11.31
C ILE A 39 6.11 -4.54 -11.29
N ASP A 40 4.98 -4.29 -10.65
CA ASP A 40 3.83 -5.19 -10.59
C ASP A 40 2.80 -4.84 -11.68
N MET A 41 2.79 -5.63 -12.76
CA MET A 41 1.87 -5.47 -13.89
C MET A 41 0.67 -6.40 -13.76
N GLY A 42 -0.53 -5.83 -13.60
CA GLY A 42 -1.80 -6.56 -13.57
C GLY A 42 -2.60 -6.40 -14.85
N SER A 43 -2.58 -7.41 -15.73
CA SER A 43 -3.28 -7.36 -17.03
C SER A 43 -4.80 -7.27 -16.90
N ASP A 44 -5.38 -7.99 -15.94
CA ASP A 44 -6.84 -7.99 -15.69
C ASP A 44 -7.30 -6.65 -15.09
N PHE A 45 -6.48 -6.09 -14.22
CA PHE A 45 -6.70 -4.76 -13.64
C PHE A 45 -6.37 -3.63 -14.61
N HIS A 46 -5.61 -3.92 -15.67
CA HIS A 46 -5.04 -2.96 -16.61
C HIS A 46 -4.32 -1.82 -15.89
N ARG A 47 -3.47 -2.19 -14.95
CA ARG A 47 -2.73 -1.28 -14.07
C ARG A 47 -1.36 -1.84 -13.77
N THR A 48 -0.37 -0.95 -13.66
CA THR A 48 0.96 -1.24 -13.15
C THR A 48 1.25 -0.42 -11.92
N VAL A 49 1.75 -1.08 -10.89
CA VAL A 49 2.31 -0.45 -9.70
C VAL A 49 3.83 -0.48 -9.83
N VAL A 50 4.46 0.68 -9.73
CA VAL A 50 5.92 0.80 -9.77
C VAL A 50 6.40 1.23 -8.39
N THR A 51 7.39 0.53 -7.81
CA THR A 51 7.99 0.91 -6.54
C THR A 51 9.40 1.43 -6.77
N MET A 52 9.65 2.67 -6.37
CA MET A 52 10.98 3.28 -6.40
C MET A 52 11.33 3.88 -5.04
N VAL A 53 12.62 3.84 -4.70
CA VAL A 53 13.16 4.42 -3.46
C VAL A 53 14.43 5.19 -3.78
N GLY A 54 14.64 6.32 -3.13
CA GLY A 54 15.86 7.10 -3.32
C GLY A 54 15.91 8.37 -2.48
N GLU A 55 16.85 9.23 -2.82
CA GLU A 55 16.98 10.54 -2.24
C GLU A 55 15.74 11.40 -2.60
N PRO A 56 15.14 12.15 -1.65
CA PRO A 56 13.85 12.81 -1.82
C PRO A 56 13.71 13.70 -3.08
N GLU A 57 14.71 14.54 -3.37
CA GLU A 57 14.68 15.42 -4.53
C GLU A 57 14.80 14.64 -5.85
N SER A 58 15.65 13.62 -5.85
CA SER A 58 15.83 12.74 -7.01
C SER A 58 14.56 11.96 -7.32
N VAL A 59 13.90 11.42 -6.30
CA VAL A 59 12.61 10.71 -6.46
C VAL A 59 11.53 11.64 -7.00
N LEU A 60 11.44 12.87 -6.46
CA LEU A 60 10.47 13.86 -6.95
C LEU A 60 10.69 14.16 -8.45
N GLN A 61 11.92 14.44 -8.86
CA GLN A 61 12.23 14.74 -10.27
C GLN A 61 11.93 13.54 -11.18
N THR A 62 12.37 12.36 -10.75
CA THR A 62 12.16 11.12 -11.51
C THR A 62 10.68 10.78 -11.70
N VAL A 63 9.86 10.89 -10.64
CA VAL A 63 8.43 10.59 -10.78
C VAL A 63 7.68 11.63 -11.62
N VAL A 64 8.14 12.89 -11.65
CA VAL A 64 7.62 13.91 -12.57
C VAL A 64 7.90 13.52 -14.03
N GLU A 65 9.10 13.05 -14.34
CA GLU A 65 9.47 12.57 -15.68
C GLU A 65 8.68 11.31 -16.07
N CYS A 66 8.57 10.32 -15.18
CA CYS A 66 7.73 9.13 -15.40
C CYS A 66 6.28 9.52 -15.70
N THR A 67 5.74 10.48 -14.94
CA THR A 67 4.38 11.00 -15.13
C THR A 67 4.22 11.64 -16.51
N ALA A 68 5.16 12.49 -16.94
CA ALA A 68 5.12 13.12 -18.26
C ALA A 68 5.07 12.07 -19.38
N ILE A 69 5.93 11.05 -19.30
CA ILE A 69 5.95 9.95 -20.29
C ILE A 69 4.63 9.17 -20.28
N ALA A 70 4.08 8.89 -19.08
CA ALA A 70 2.80 8.18 -18.96
C ALA A 70 1.64 8.96 -19.57
N LEU A 71 1.58 10.28 -19.37
CA LEU A 71 0.56 11.16 -19.95
C LEU A 71 0.63 11.23 -21.48
N ASP A 72 1.82 11.06 -22.06
CA ASP A 72 2.02 11.04 -23.53
C ASP A 72 1.66 9.67 -24.15
N LEU A 73 1.80 8.57 -23.40
CA LEU A 73 1.64 7.21 -23.94
C LEU A 73 0.31 6.55 -23.60
N ILE A 74 -0.35 6.95 -22.51
CA ILE A 74 -1.59 6.34 -22.04
C ILE A 74 -2.77 7.24 -22.40
N ASP A 75 -3.71 6.70 -23.19
CA ASP A 75 -4.96 7.38 -23.53
C ASP A 75 -6.14 6.75 -22.77
N MET A 76 -6.63 7.44 -21.75
CA MET A 76 -7.71 6.96 -20.89
C MET A 76 -9.03 6.73 -21.63
N ARG A 77 -9.25 7.34 -22.80
CA ARG A 77 -10.44 7.10 -23.63
C ARG A 77 -10.50 5.68 -24.18
N GLN A 78 -9.36 5.01 -24.26
CA GLN A 78 -9.22 3.62 -24.74
C GLN A 78 -9.03 2.61 -23.61
N HIS A 79 -8.90 3.10 -22.36
CA HIS A 79 -8.60 2.27 -21.21
C HIS A 79 -9.84 1.58 -20.65
N SER A 80 -9.72 0.27 -20.39
CA SER A 80 -10.70 -0.53 -19.64
C SER A 80 -9.97 -1.56 -18.78
N GLY A 81 -10.40 -1.73 -17.52
CA GLY A 81 -9.85 -2.69 -16.57
C GLY A 81 -10.75 -2.81 -15.34
N GLU A 82 -10.58 -3.87 -14.57
CA GLU A 82 -11.42 -4.13 -13.39
C GLU A 82 -11.05 -3.26 -12.17
N HIS A 83 -9.88 -2.65 -12.17
CA HIS A 83 -9.44 -1.79 -11.09
C HIS A 83 -10.01 -0.37 -11.21
N ALA A 84 -10.51 0.16 -10.08
CA ALA A 84 -10.94 1.55 -9.99
C ALA A 84 -9.76 2.50 -10.29
N ARG A 85 -9.94 3.41 -11.26
CA ARG A 85 -8.91 4.35 -11.72
C ARG A 85 -9.52 5.71 -12.05
N MET A 86 -8.67 6.74 -12.06
CA MET A 86 -9.10 8.13 -12.29
C MET A 86 -8.40 8.78 -13.48
N GLY A 87 -7.23 8.28 -13.87
CA GLY A 87 -6.42 8.84 -14.94
C GLY A 87 -5.24 7.97 -15.32
N ALA A 88 -4.49 8.40 -16.33
CA ALA A 88 -3.30 7.71 -16.85
C ALA A 88 -2.26 7.46 -15.76
N VAL A 89 -2.08 8.43 -14.87
CA VAL A 89 -1.39 8.28 -13.59
C VAL A 89 -2.45 8.40 -12.51
N ASP A 90 -2.82 7.27 -11.93
CA ASP A 90 -3.95 7.20 -11.00
C ASP A 90 -3.58 7.78 -9.62
N VAL A 91 -2.46 7.36 -9.04
CA VAL A 91 -2.00 7.84 -7.74
C VAL A 91 -0.49 7.85 -7.62
N VAL A 92 0.06 8.86 -6.94
CA VAL A 92 1.49 9.01 -6.65
C VAL A 92 1.70 9.32 -5.17
N PRO A 93 1.89 8.30 -4.32
CA PRO A 93 2.19 8.46 -2.90
C PRO A 93 3.68 8.65 -2.63
N PHE A 94 3.99 9.47 -1.61
CA PHE A 94 5.32 9.57 -1.01
C PHE A 94 5.27 8.98 0.40
N ILE A 95 6.24 8.11 0.72
CA ILE A 95 6.26 7.32 1.95
C ILE A 95 7.63 7.50 2.63
N PRO A 96 7.68 7.98 3.88
CA PRO A 96 8.96 8.10 4.59
C PRO A 96 9.53 6.72 4.91
N ILE A 97 10.81 6.48 4.55
CA ILE A 97 11.52 5.24 4.86
C ILE A 97 12.58 5.51 5.93
N ASN A 98 13.55 6.41 5.66
CA ASN A 98 14.63 6.70 6.60
C ASN A 98 15.08 8.16 6.48
N GLY A 99 15.37 8.82 7.59
CA GLY A 99 15.94 10.18 7.63
C GLY A 99 15.07 11.27 6.99
N ILE A 100 13.78 11.03 6.77
CA ILE A 100 12.77 11.96 6.24
C ILE A 100 11.49 11.87 7.07
N SER A 101 10.88 13.01 7.35
CA SER A 101 9.63 13.09 8.10
C SER A 101 8.39 12.97 7.19
N MET A 102 7.23 12.70 7.80
CA MET A 102 5.95 12.74 7.12
C MET A 102 5.64 14.14 6.55
N ASP A 103 5.98 15.21 7.27
CA ASP A 103 5.75 16.58 6.81
C ASP A 103 6.57 16.90 5.56
N GLU A 104 7.80 16.41 5.47
CA GLU A 104 8.61 16.53 4.26
C GLU A 104 8.04 15.72 3.09
N CYS A 105 7.46 14.55 3.34
CA CYS A 105 6.73 13.78 2.31
C CYS A 105 5.45 14.51 1.84
N ILE A 106 4.73 15.19 2.75
CA ILE A 106 3.60 16.05 2.39
C ILE A 106 4.08 17.18 1.48
N GLU A 107 5.21 17.80 1.78
CA GLU A 107 5.80 18.86 0.94
C GLU A 107 6.18 18.33 -0.44
N LEU A 108 6.81 17.14 -0.53
CA LEU A 108 7.10 16.50 -1.82
C LEU A 108 5.84 16.28 -2.65
N SER A 109 4.76 15.81 -2.03
CA SER A 109 3.47 15.60 -2.73
C SER A 109 2.85 16.91 -3.23
N ASN A 110 2.94 18.00 -2.47
CA ASN A 110 2.48 19.32 -2.90
C ASN A 110 3.31 19.83 -4.09
N ARG A 111 4.63 19.70 -4.02
CA ARG A 111 5.53 20.12 -5.11
C ARG A 111 5.32 19.29 -6.39
N TYR A 112 5.11 17.97 -6.24
CA TYR A 112 4.72 17.12 -7.36
C TYR A 112 3.42 17.62 -8.00
N ALA A 113 2.38 17.86 -7.20
CA ALA A 113 1.08 18.33 -7.67
C ALA A 113 1.21 19.67 -8.41
N GLU A 114 1.98 20.63 -7.90
CA GLU A 114 2.23 21.92 -8.55
C GLU A 114 2.95 21.76 -9.89
N LEU A 115 4.01 20.93 -9.91
CA LEU A 115 4.80 20.70 -11.14
C LEU A 115 3.96 20.08 -12.24
N ILE A 116 3.23 19.01 -11.93
CA ILE A 116 2.43 18.29 -12.92
C ILE A 116 1.25 19.12 -13.41
N SER A 117 0.55 19.80 -12.51
CA SER A 117 -0.57 20.65 -12.92
C SER A 117 -0.13 21.82 -13.78
N ARG A 118 1.00 22.44 -13.47
CA ARG A 118 1.56 23.55 -14.25
C ARG A 118 2.07 23.11 -15.62
N ASN A 119 2.73 21.95 -15.70
CA ASN A 119 3.39 21.50 -16.93
C ASN A 119 2.43 20.83 -17.91
N HIS A 120 1.39 20.16 -17.40
CA HIS A 120 0.48 19.33 -18.20
C HIS A 120 -0.98 19.74 -18.10
N ALA A 121 -1.32 20.77 -17.32
CA ALA A 121 -2.71 21.16 -17.01
C ALA A 121 -3.54 19.99 -16.44
N LEU A 122 -2.88 19.06 -15.70
CA LEU A 122 -3.52 17.90 -15.11
C LEU A 122 -4.19 18.30 -13.78
N PRO A 123 -5.49 17.99 -13.58
CA PRO A 123 -6.14 18.16 -12.29
C PRO A 123 -5.58 17.19 -11.25
N VAL A 124 -5.20 17.70 -10.07
CA VAL A 124 -4.56 16.93 -9.01
C VAL A 124 -5.31 17.07 -7.69
N TYR A 125 -5.57 15.94 -7.04
CA TYR A 125 -6.17 15.84 -5.71
C TYR A 125 -5.14 15.42 -4.67
N LEU A 126 -5.12 16.11 -3.53
CA LEU A 126 -4.29 15.70 -2.39
C LEU A 126 -5.03 14.70 -1.52
N TYR A 127 -4.36 13.62 -1.11
CA TYR A 127 -4.97 12.58 -0.29
C TYR A 127 -4.12 12.17 0.93
N ALA A 128 -4.65 11.30 1.77
CA ALA A 128 -4.04 10.78 3.00
C ALA A 128 -3.57 11.91 3.93
N LYS A 129 -2.30 11.95 4.33
CA LYS A 129 -1.77 12.98 5.23
C LYS A 129 -1.66 14.37 4.58
N ALA A 130 -1.64 14.44 3.26
CA ALA A 130 -1.65 15.70 2.50
C ALA A 130 -3.07 16.23 2.22
N ALA A 131 -4.12 15.47 2.53
CA ALA A 131 -5.51 15.84 2.24
C ALA A 131 -5.89 17.18 2.88
N ARG A 132 -6.50 18.06 2.06
CA ARG A 132 -7.01 19.38 2.52
C ARG A 132 -8.45 19.34 3.04
N SER A 133 -9.16 18.21 2.86
CA SER A 133 -10.51 18.00 3.39
C SER A 133 -10.69 16.56 3.87
N PRO A 134 -11.59 16.32 4.86
CA PRO A 134 -11.87 14.97 5.35
C PRO A 134 -12.35 13.99 4.28
N SER A 135 -13.08 14.45 3.26
CA SER A 135 -13.59 13.64 2.15
C SER A 135 -12.47 13.09 1.23
N ARG A 136 -11.25 13.63 1.34
CA ARG A 136 -10.09 13.24 0.49
C ARG A 136 -9.03 12.43 1.22
N ILE A 137 -9.22 12.15 2.52
CA ILE A 137 -8.26 11.33 3.29
C ILE A 137 -8.12 9.95 2.68
N ARG A 138 -9.24 9.35 2.23
CA ARG A 138 -9.25 8.00 1.70
C ARG A 138 -9.28 8.02 0.17
N LEU A 139 -8.31 7.38 -0.45
CA LEU A 139 -8.23 7.28 -1.91
C LEU A 139 -9.48 6.67 -2.56
N PRO A 140 -10.15 5.62 -1.99
CA PRO A 140 -11.41 5.13 -2.54
C PRO A 140 -12.54 6.16 -2.60
N ASP A 141 -12.56 7.14 -1.69
CA ASP A 141 -13.59 8.19 -1.70
C ASP A 141 -13.33 9.19 -2.84
N ILE A 142 -12.05 9.48 -3.14
CA ILE A 142 -11.67 10.27 -4.32
C ILE A 142 -12.01 9.50 -5.60
N ARG A 143 -11.67 8.20 -5.67
CA ARG A 143 -11.93 7.34 -6.84
C ARG A 143 -13.41 7.07 -7.10
N LYS A 144 -14.31 7.37 -6.16
CA LYS A 144 -15.74 7.11 -6.32
C LYS A 144 -16.30 7.77 -7.58
N GLY A 145 -16.89 6.96 -8.45
CA GLY A 145 -17.36 7.35 -9.79
C GLY A 145 -16.34 7.05 -10.88
N GLU A 146 -15.11 6.75 -10.51
CA GLU A 146 -13.99 6.39 -11.38
C GLU A 146 -13.71 7.44 -12.47
N TYR A 147 -12.91 7.13 -13.47
CA TYR A 147 -12.59 8.02 -14.57
C TYR A 147 -13.87 8.58 -15.24
N GLU A 148 -14.89 7.75 -15.44
CA GLU A 148 -16.13 8.11 -16.11
C GLU A 148 -16.97 9.15 -15.34
N GLY A 149 -16.84 9.15 -14.02
CA GLY A 149 -17.57 10.09 -13.15
C GLY A 149 -16.89 11.47 -13.01
N PHE A 150 -15.62 11.57 -13.36
CA PHE A 150 -14.85 12.80 -13.08
C PHE A 150 -15.25 13.99 -13.95
N GLU A 151 -15.75 13.78 -15.17
CA GLU A 151 -16.27 14.86 -16.02
C GLU A 151 -17.35 15.69 -15.31
N THR A 152 -18.20 15.04 -14.51
CA THR A 152 -19.23 15.72 -13.70
C THR A 152 -18.68 16.13 -12.33
N LYS A 153 -17.93 15.23 -11.67
CA LYS A 153 -17.45 15.40 -10.29
C LYS A 153 -16.52 16.60 -10.12
N ILE A 154 -15.68 16.90 -11.11
CA ILE A 154 -14.70 18.00 -11.06
C ILE A 154 -15.34 19.38 -10.93
N HIS A 155 -16.63 19.51 -11.28
CA HIS A 155 -17.42 20.76 -11.18
C HIS A 155 -18.17 20.88 -9.84
N ASP A 156 -18.22 19.84 -9.02
CA ASP A 156 -18.79 19.89 -7.68
C ASP A 156 -17.86 20.71 -6.76
N PRO A 157 -18.39 21.72 -6.02
CA PRO A 157 -17.58 22.55 -5.13
C PRO A 157 -16.75 21.77 -4.10
N GLU A 158 -17.20 20.60 -3.65
CA GLU A 158 -16.44 19.71 -2.76
C GLU A 158 -15.27 19.03 -3.48
N TRP A 159 -15.36 18.85 -4.79
CA TRP A 159 -14.43 18.10 -5.61
C TRP A 159 -13.61 18.96 -6.59
N ILE A 160 -13.53 20.27 -6.39
CA ILE A 160 -12.58 21.14 -7.10
C ILE A 160 -11.15 20.63 -6.82
N PRO A 161 -10.31 20.40 -7.85
CA PRO A 161 -8.93 19.97 -7.65
C PRO A 161 -8.13 20.86 -6.74
N ASP A 162 -7.19 20.28 -5.98
CA ASP A 162 -6.27 21.04 -5.13
C ASP A 162 -5.25 21.83 -5.98
N TYR A 163 -4.91 21.29 -7.15
CA TYR A 163 -4.04 21.91 -8.15
C TYR A 163 -4.58 21.64 -9.56
N GLY A 164 -4.30 22.55 -10.47
CA GLY A 164 -4.67 22.45 -11.87
C GLY A 164 -6.06 22.96 -12.20
N PRO A 165 -6.51 22.75 -13.46
CA PRO A 165 -7.78 23.27 -13.94
C PRO A 165 -8.97 22.47 -13.39
N THR A 166 -10.16 23.09 -13.41
CA THR A 166 -11.44 22.42 -13.16
C THR A 166 -12.05 21.82 -14.44
N GLU A 167 -11.27 21.77 -15.51
CA GLU A 167 -11.65 21.14 -16.77
C GLU A 167 -11.14 19.72 -16.83
N PHE A 168 -12.03 18.78 -17.07
CA PHE A 168 -11.67 17.36 -17.22
C PHE A 168 -10.88 17.14 -18.51
N GLN A 169 -9.77 16.40 -18.41
CA GLN A 169 -8.89 16.08 -19.53
C GLN A 169 -9.12 14.64 -19.98
N PRO A 170 -9.91 14.39 -21.06
CA PRO A 170 -10.33 13.02 -21.41
C PRO A 170 -9.17 12.06 -21.71
N THR A 171 -8.05 12.53 -22.25
CA THR A 171 -6.89 11.67 -22.52
C THR A 171 -6.13 11.27 -21.28
N MET A 172 -6.05 12.17 -20.29
CA MET A 172 -5.23 12.00 -19.09
C MET A 172 -6.03 11.64 -17.85
N GLY A 173 -7.29 12.10 -17.75
CA GLY A 173 -8.10 12.02 -16.54
C GLY A 173 -7.63 12.98 -15.46
N VAL A 174 -7.59 12.50 -14.23
CA VAL A 174 -7.12 13.21 -13.03
C VAL A 174 -6.15 12.32 -12.25
N THR A 175 -5.32 12.90 -11.38
CA THR A 175 -4.42 12.13 -10.52
C THR A 175 -4.61 12.50 -9.04
N ALA A 176 -4.26 11.57 -8.16
CA ALA A 176 -4.12 11.86 -6.73
C ALA A 176 -2.65 11.74 -6.31
N THR A 177 -2.22 12.61 -5.40
CA THR A 177 -0.91 12.51 -4.76
C THR A 177 -1.04 12.79 -3.27
N GLY A 178 -0.09 12.29 -2.47
CA GLY A 178 -0.13 12.52 -1.03
C GLY A 178 0.99 11.81 -0.31
N ALA A 179 0.98 11.91 1.01
CA ALA A 179 1.91 11.21 1.87
C ALA A 179 1.16 10.24 2.78
N ARG A 180 1.70 9.05 2.97
CA ARG A 180 1.14 8.02 3.83
C ARG A 180 2.23 7.21 4.52
N ASN A 181 1.87 6.54 5.60
CA ASN A 181 2.77 5.56 6.21
C ASN A 181 3.00 4.38 5.27
N PHE A 182 4.06 3.63 5.53
CA PHE A 182 4.33 2.40 4.80
C PHE A 182 3.20 1.40 5.09
N LEU A 183 2.67 0.80 4.03
CA LEU A 183 1.66 -0.24 4.12
C LEU A 183 2.36 -1.59 3.98
N ILE A 184 2.26 -2.44 5.00
CA ILE A 184 2.80 -3.80 4.94
C ILE A 184 1.65 -4.77 4.68
N ALA A 185 1.73 -5.51 3.57
CA ALA A 185 0.85 -6.63 3.30
C ALA A 185 1.48 -7.91 3.87
N TYR A 186 0.87 -8.44 4.93
CA TYR A 186 1.34 -9.64 5.61
C TYR A 186 0.17 -10.55 5.92
N ASN A 187 0.31 -11.81 5.63
CA ASN A 187 -0.73 -12.82 5.72
C ASN A 187 -0.28 -13.98 6.61
N VAL A 188 -1.24 -14.67 7.24
CA VAL A 188 -0.96 -15.85 8.05
C VAL A 188 -1.85 -17.01 7.61
N ASN A 189 -1.23 -18.12 7.20
CA ASN A 189 -1.90 -19.34 6.78
C ASN A 189 -2.34 -20.19 8.00
N LEU A 190 -3.52 -20.78 7.90
CA LEU A 190 -4.09 -21.67 8.90
C LEU A 190 -4.13 -23.12 8.37
N ASN A 191 -4.07 -24.10 9.26
CA ASN A 191 -4.20 -25.53 8.92
C ASN A 191 -5.66 -25.95 8.63
N THR A 192 -6.39 -25.16 7.84
CA THR A 192 -7.78 -25.43 7.47
C THR A 192 -8.13 -24.88 6.10
N SER A 193 -9.06 -25.51 5.40
CA SER A 193 -9.68 -25.00 4.17
C SER A 193 -10.94 -24.15 4.46
N ASP A 194 -11.33 -23.97 5.71
CA ASP A 194 -12.50 -23.18 6.07
C ASP A 194 -12.17 -21.67 6.13
N LYS A 195 -12.48 -20.95 5.06
CA LYS A 195 -12.37 -19.50 5.00
C LYS A 195 -13.13 -18.76 6.09
N SER A 196 -14.22 -19.38 6.63
CA SER A 196 -15.02 -18.75 7.67
C SER A 196 -14.25 -18.61 8.97
N SER A 197 -13.40 -19.58 9.31
CA SER A 197 -12.50 -19.53 10.45
C SER A 197 -11.50 -18.38 10.35
N ALA A 198 -10.89 -18.17 9.17
CA ALA A 198 -10.01 -17.03 8.92
C ALA A 198 -10.76 -15.68 9.03
N ASN A 199 -12.01 -15.60 8.56
CA ASN A 199 -12.83 -14.39 8.73
C ASN A 199 -13.20 -14.11 10.20
N ILE A 200 -13.44 -15.15 11.01
CA ILE A 200 -13.68 -15.00 12.44
C ILE A 200 -12.45 -14.36 13.11
N ILE A 201 -11.27 -14.91 12.88
CA ILE A 201 -10.01 -14.37 13.40
C ILE A 201 -9.80 -12.93 12.93
N ALA A 202 -9.89 -12.68 11.61
CA ALA A 202 -9.73 -11.37 11.02
C ALA A 202 -10.68 -10.32 11.64
N SER A 203 -11.93 -10.71 11.94
CA SER A 203 -12.91 -9.80 12.54
C SER A 203 -12.57 -9.39 13.96
N LYS A 204 -11.86 -10.24 14.71
CA LYS A 204 -11.45 -9.97 16.09
C LYS A 204 -10.23 -9.07 16.18
N ILE A 205 -9.33 -9.14 15.17
CA ILE A 205 -8.05 -8.42 15.19
C ILE A 205 -8.11 -7.06 14.49
N ARG A 206 -8.85 -6.93 13.37
CA ARG A 206 -8.87 -5.72 12.54
C ARG A 206 -9.50 -4.51 13.24
N THR A 207 -9.05 -3.30 12.92
CA THR A 207 -9.56 -2.04 13.48
C THR A 207 -11.09 -1.90 13.37
N SER A 208 -11.67 -2.27 12.22
CA SER A 208 -13.13 -2.17 12.02
C SER A 208 -13.95 -3.20 12.82
N GLY A 209 -13.30 -4.20 13.38
CA GLY A 209 -13.90 -5.19 14.26
C GLY A 209 -14.94 -6.10 13.63
N ALA A 210 -15.73 -6.76 14.50
CA ALA A 210 -16.79 -7.68 14.11
C ALA A 210 -18.15 -6.97 14.02
N ILE A 211 -18.97 -7.37 13.03
CA ILE A 211 -20.36 -6.89 12.90
C ILE A 211 -21.20 -7.54 14.01
N VAL A 212 -21.98 -6.71 14.74
CA VAL A 212 -22.95 -7.21 15.72
C VAL A 212 -24.14 -7.83 14.97
N LYS A 213 -24.47 -9.06 15.34
CA LYS A 213 -25.64 -9.77 14.83
C LYS A 213 -26.66 -9.99 15.94
N ASP A 214 -27.92 -9.92 15.62
CA ASP A 214 -29.00 -10.29 16.53
C ASP A 214 -29.13 -11.83 16.67
N ARG A 215 -30.12 -12.29 17.46
CA ARG A 215 -30.37 -13.73 17.71
C ARG A 215 -30.76 -14.51 16.46
N ASP A 216 -31.26 -13.81 15.42
CA ASP A 216 -31.69 -14.40 14.16
C ASP A 216 -30.58 -14.31 13.08
N GLY A 217 -29.37 -13.76 13.46
CA GLY A 217 -28.23 -13.63 12.57
C GLY A 217 -28.23 -12.38 11.69
N ASN A 218 -29.20 -11.46 11.86
CA ASN A 218 -29.27 -10.22 11.09
C ASN A 218 -28.27 -9.18 11.65
N THR A 219 -27.78 -8.32 10.75
CA THR A 219 -26.90 -7.22 11.12
C THR A 219 -27.65 -6.16 11.93
N VAL A 220 -27.18 -5.89 13.15
CA VAL A 220 -27.71 -4.81 13.98
C VAL A 220 -27.24 -3.46 13.47
N ARG A 221 -28.18 -2.52 13.37
CA ARG A 221 -27.93 -1.14 13.00
C ARG A 221 -28.43 -0.19 14.09
N ASP A 222 -27.79 0.98 14.19
CA ASP A 222 -28.26 2.03 15.08
C ASP A 222 -29.48 2.80 14.48
N GLU A 223 -29.95 3.80 15.19
CA GLU A 223 -31.09 4.66 14.79
C GLU A 223 -30.84 5.43 13.48
N ASN A 224 -29.56 5.61 13.07
CA ASN A 224 -29.14 6.27 11.84
C ASN A 224 -28.89 5.26 10.71
N GLY A 225 -29.14 3.97 10.93
CA GLY A 225 -28.89 2.91 9.96
C GLY A 225 -27.42 2.45 9.86
N VAL A 226 -26.54 2.93 10.75
CA VAL A 226 -25.12 2.57 10.76
C VAL A 226 -24.96 1.18 11.39
N VAL A 227 -24.16 0.34 10.75
CA VAL A 227 -23.88 -1.03 11.22
C VAL A 227 -23.12 -0.98 12.56
N GLN A 228 -23.69 -1.60 13.59
CA GLN A 228 -23.02 -1.73 14.89
C GLN A 228 -21.89 -2.76 14.81
N ARG A 229 -20.76 -2.43 15.44
CA ARG A 229 -19.56 -3.27 15.47
C ARG A 229 -18.98 -3.37 16.88
N VAL A 230 -18.41 -4.53 17.19
CA VAL A 230 -17.49 -4.67 18.30
C VAL A 230 -16.11 -4.31 17.77
N PRO A 231 -15.42 -3.31 18.31
CA PRO A 231 -14.06 -2.97 17.89
C PRO A 231 -13.13 -4.19 17.93
N GLY A 232 -12.22 -4.28 16.98
CA GLY A 232 -11.19 -5.29 17.02
C GLY A 232 -10.05 -4.92 17.97
N ARG A 233 -9.10 -5.86 18.11
CA ARG A 233 -8.01 -5.73 19.08
C ARG A 233 -6.98 -4.65 18.71
N PHE A 234 -6.76 -4.44 17.40
CA PHE A 234 -5.68 -3.57 16.91
C PHE A 234 -6.18 -2.37 16.14
N GLU A 235 -5.47 -1.27 16.29
CA GLU A 235 -5.61 -0.07 15.47
C GLU A 235 -4.75 -0.18 14.19
N GLN A 236 -5.03 0.63 13.18
CA GLN A 236 -4.26 0.70 11.92
C GLN A 236 -4.07 -0.66 11.23
N LEU A 237 -5.03 -1.59 11.40
CA LEU A 237 -5.02 -2.93 10.82
C LEU A 237 -6.29 -3.20 10.02
N GLN A 238 -6.12 -3.55 8.75
CA GLN A 238 -7.16 -4.17 7.94
C GLN A 238 -6.93 -5.67 7.90
N ALA A 239 -7.99 -6.47 8.01
CA ALA A 239 -7.89 -7.91 7.88
C ALA A 239 -9.18 -8.53 7.32
N ALA A 240 -9.01 -9.60 6.55
CA ALA A 240 -10.08 -10.43 6.00
C ALA A 240 -9.62 -11.89 5.89
N GLY A 241 -10.58 -12.82 5.93
CA GLY A 241 -10.31 -14.21 5.57
C GLY A 241 -10.18 -14.33 4.05
N TRP A 242 -9.18 -15.06 3.60
CA TRP A 242 -8.88 -15.34 2.21
C TRP A 242 -8.58 -16.82 2.01
N MET A 243 -8.46 -17.28 0.77
CA MET A 243 -7.94 -18.61 0.45
C MET A 243 -6.57 -18.44 -0.19
N TYR A 244 -5.52 -18.99 0.45
CA TYR A 244 -4.19 -19.05 -0.13
C TYR A 244 -4.15 -20.01 -1.32
N ASN A 245 -4.82 -21.16 -1.16
CA ASN A 245 -5.10 -22.14 -2.19
C ASN A 245 -6.39 -22.90 -1.83
N GLU A 246 -6.75 -23.95 -2.57
CA GLU A 246 -7.98 -24.72 -2.34
C GLU A 246 -8.05 -25.39 -0.95
N GLU A 247 -6.92 -25.65 -0.32
CA GLU A 247 -6.81 -26.41 0.94
C GLU A 247 -6.44 -25.54 2.15
N THR A 248 -6.01 -24.28 1.94
CA THR A 248 -5.43 -23.44 2.98
C THR A 248 -6.15 -22.10 3.08
N ALA A 249 -6.84 -21.87 4.19
CA ALA A 249 -7.37 -20.56 4.53
C ALA A 249 -6.29 -19.66 5.13
N GLN A 250 -6.41 -18.36 4.87
CA GLN A 250 -5.43 -17.36 5.22
C GLN A 250 -6.11 -16.15 5.88
N VAL A 251 -5.51 -15.60 6.92
CA VAL A 251 -5.82 -14.27 7.43
C VAL A 251 -4.97 -13.27 6.65
N SER A 252 -5.59 -12.60 5.69
CA SER A 252 -4.93 -11.59 4.86
C SER A 252 -5.05 -10.21 5.51
N MET A 253 -3.94 -9.46 5.57
CA MET A 253 -3.84 -8.23 6.34
C MET A 253 -3.07 -7.14 5.62
N ASN A 254 -3.50 -5.88 5.88
CA ASN A 254 -2.74 -4.68 5.58
C ASN A 254 -2.50 -3.90 6.88
N PHE A 255 -1.25 -3.73 7.25
CA PHE A 255 -0.82 -2.84 8.31
C PHE A 255 -0.70 -1.43 7.74
N LEU A 256 -1.54 -0.53 8.21
CA LEU A 256 -1.57 0.85 7.73
C LEU A 256 -0.53 1.73 8.43
N ASP A 257 -0.07 1.30 9.60
CA ASP A 257 0.99 1.90 10.38
C ASP A 257 1.59 0.85 11.33
N TYR A 258 2.74 0.29 10.95
CA TYR A 258 3.41 -0.76 11.73
C TYR A 258 4.03 -0.24 13.05
N SER A 259 4.20 1.09 13.19
CA SER A 259 4.66 1.68 14.45
C SER A 259 3.56 1.74 15.52
N VAL A 260 2.29 1.64 15.12
CA VAL A 260 1.13 1.55 16.02
C VAL A 260 0.77 0.10 16.31
N THR A 261 0.88 -0.78 15.31
CA THR A 261 0.55 -2.20 15.43
C THR A 261 1.65 -3.03 14.77
N GLY A 262 2.45 -3.72 15.61
CA GLY A 262 3.59 -4.53 15.15
C GLY A 262 3.15 -5.85 14.49
N LEU A 263 3.98 -6.36 13.58
CA LEU A 263 3.75 -7.65 12.93
C LEU A 263 3.69 -8.80 13.94
N HIS A 264 4.59 -8.79 14.92
CA HIS A 264 4.66 -9.79 15.99
C HIS A 264 3.41 -9.79 16.87
N ASP A 265 2.87 -8.63 17.23
CA ASP A 265 1.65 -8.52 18.07
C ASP A 265 0.46 -9.21 17.40
N VAL A 266 0.29 -8.96 16.10
CA VAL A 266 -0.81 -9.53 15.33
C VAL A 266 -0.58 -11.01 15.07
N THR A 267 0.66 -11.43 14.80
CA THR A 267 1.00 -12.85 14.62
C THR A 267 0.67 -13.67 15.86
N GLU A 268 1.05 -13.19 17.04
CA GLU A 268 0.73 -13.88 18.32
C GLU A 268 -0.78 -13.89 18.61
N ALA A 269 -1.49 -12.81 18.28
CA ALA A 269 -2.94 -12.78 18.40
C ALA A 269 -3.62 -13.80 17.46
N ILE A 270 -3.13 -13.95 16.23
CA ILE A 270 -3.66 -14.96 15.29
C ILE A 270 -3.39 -16.37 15.80
N LYS A 271 -2.17 -16.66 16.29
CA LYS A 271 -1.84 -17.95 16.90
C LYS A 271 -2.79 -18.29 18.04
N GLN A 272 -3.06 -17.31 18.93
CA GLN A 272 -3.98 -17.49 20.05
C GLN A 272 -5.43 -17.72 19.58
N GLU A 273 -5.92 -16.92 18.62
CA GLU A 273 -7.29 -17.04 18.13
C GLU A 273 -7.49 -18.32 17.30
N ALA A 274 -6.48 -18.77 16.56
CA ALA A 274 -6.48 -20.06 15.88
C ALA A 274 -6.60 -21.22 16.90
N ALA A 275 -5.79 -21.20 17.97
CA ALA A 275 -5.85 -22.18 19.03
C ALA A 275 -7.22 -22.24 19.72
N ASN A 276 -7.89 -21.09 19.93
CA ASN A 276 -9.25 -21.00 20.46
C ASN A 276 -10.30 -21.70 19.55
N LEU A 277 -9.99 -21.84 18.25
CA LEU A 277 -10.81 -22.56 17.28
C LEU A 277 -10.36 -24.02 17.06
N GLY A 278 -9.33 -24.50 17.79
CA GLY A 278 -8.72 -25.81 17.60
C GLY A 278 -7.88 -25.89 16.32
N LEU A 279 -7.38 -24.76 15.83
CA LEU A 279 -6.56 -24.61 14.63
C LEU A 279 -5.16 -24.14 14.99
N GLU A 280 -4.26 -24.15 13.99
CA GLU A 280 -2.89 -23.67 14.10
C GLU A 280 -2.58 -22.67 12.98
N ALA A 281 -1.81 -21.63 13.32
CA ALA A 281 -1.12 -20.77 12.36
C ALA A 281 0.14 -21.50 11.89
N VAL A 282 0.28 -21.75 10.58
CA VAL A 282 1.32 -22.66 10.04
C VAL A 282 2.40 -21.97 9.24
N ALA A 283 2.11 -20.81 8.63
CA ALA A 283 3.08 -20.05 7.85
C ALA A 283 2.70 -18.57 7.80
N GLY A 284 3.73 -17.71 7.75
CA GLY A 284 3.59 -16.29 7.42
C GLY A 284 3.96 -16.04 5.97
N GLU A 285 3.26 -15.10 5.32
CA GLU A 285 3.53 -14.65 3.96
C GLU A 285 3.63 -13.13 3.95
N LEU A 286 4.79 -12.59 3.63
CA LEU A 286 4.98 -11.17 3.39
C LEU A 286 4.84 -10.93 1.88
N VAL A 287 3.94 -10.02 1.50
CA VAL A 287 3.69 -9.69 0.09
C VAL A 287 4.37 -8.38 -0.24
N GLY A 288 5.37 -8.44 -1.14
CA GLY A 288 6.18 -7.29 -1.53
C GLY A 288 7.26 -6.93 -0.51
N LEU A 289 7.44 -5.63 -0.27
CA LEU A 289 8.55 -5.09 0.51
C LEU A 289 8.14 -4.75 1.95
N VAL A 290 9.14 -4.72 2.84
CA VAL A 290 8.97 -4.35 4.26
C VAL A 290 10.13 -3.46 4.72
N PRO A 291 9.89 -2.40 5.51
CA PRO A 291 10.96 -1.64 6.14
C PRO A 291 11.74 -2.49 7.15
N LEU A 292 13.06 -2.33 7.19
CA LEU A 292 13.94 -3.04 8.11
C LEU A 292 13.50 -2.85 9.57
N GLN A 293 13.03 -1.66 9.95
CA GLN A 293 12.57 -1.39 11.32
C GLN A 293 11.41 -2.29 11.75
N ALA A 294 10.43 -2.57 10.89
CA ALA A 294 9.32 -3.49 11.21
C ALA A 294 9.78 -4.93 11.49
N ILE A 295 10.85 -5.35 10.80
CA ILE A 295 11.50 -6.66 11.02
C ILE A 295 12.32 -6.63 12.31
N ILE A 296 13.08 -5.55 12.58
CA ILE A 296 13.83 -5.39 13.83
C ILE A 296 12.89 -5.45 15.04
N ASP A 297 11.82 -4.67 15.06
CA ASP A 297 10.84 -4.65 16.16
C ASP A 297 10.29 -6.05 16.45
N SER A 298 10.02 -6.83 15.38
CA SER A 298 9.56 -8.20 15.52
C SER A 298 10.66 -9.15 16.01
N GLY A 299 11.88 -8.98 15.49
CA GLY A 299 13.03 -9.79 15.88
C GLY A 299 13.44 -9.58 17.34
N GLU A 300 13.41 -8.35 17.83
CA GLU A 300 13.65 -8.02 19.24
C GLU A 300 12.61 -8.68 20.15
N TYR A 301 11.32 -8.65 19.75
CA TYR A 301 10.24 -9.33 20.47
C TYR A 301 10.47 -10.84 20.59
N TYR A 302 10.94 -11.49 19.52
CA TYR A 302 11.20 -12.94 19.50
C TYR A 302 12.60 -13.32 20.03
N SER A 303 13.36 -12.37 20.55
CA SER A 303 14.70 -12.62 21.10
C SER A 303 14.67 -12.80 22.60
N ASP A 304 15.32 -13.85 23.11
CA ASP A 304 15.44 -14.10 24.55
C ASP A 304 16.46 -13.22 25.26
N THR A 305 17.31 -12.50 24.50
CA THR A 305 18.41 -11.67 25.03
C THR A 305 18.61 -10.44 24.16
N ASN A 306 19.26 -9.39 24.73
CA ASN A 306 19.71 -8.24 23.96
C ASN A 306 20.73 -8.66 22.90
N ILE A 307 20.28 -8.92 21.70
CA ILE A 307 21.12 -9.25 20.55
C ILE A 307 21.47 -7.93 19.86
N HIS A 308 22.77 -7.67 19.67
CA HIS A 308 23.26 -6.48 18.96
C HIS A 308 23.55 -6.73 17.48
N ASP A 309 23.53 -7.99 17.05
CA ASP A 309 23.71 -8.36 15.65
C ASP A 309 22.36 -8.29 14.90
N ILE A 310 22.27 -7.34 13.97
CA ILE A 310 21.06 -7.12 13.16
C ILE A 310 20.70 -8.38 12.36
N GLY A 311 21.68 -9.13 11.86
CA GLY A 311 21.43 -10.38 11.13
C GLY A 311 20.70 -11.41 12.00
N ALA A 312 21.17 -11.59 13.24
CA ALA A 312 20.54 -12.50 14.20
C ALA A 312 19.12 -12.04 14.61
N VAL A 313 18.91 -10.72 14.75
CA VAL A 313 17.58 -10.15 15.02
C VAL A 313 16.61 -10.43 13.85
N VAL A 314 17.07 -10.21 12.61
CA VAL A 314 16.27 -10.50 11.41
C VAL A 314 15.94 -11.99 11.31
N GLU A 315 16.90 -12.90 11.61
CA GLU A 315 16.62 -14.35 11.64
C GLU A 315 15.57 -14.73 12.70
N ASN A 316 15.57 -14.07 13.86
CA ASN A 316 14.54 -14.30 14.89
C ASN A 316 13.16 -13.81 14.42
N ALA A 317 13.10 -12.65 13.74
CA ALA A 317 11.86 -12.17 13.12
C ALA A 317 11.33 -13.17 12.09
N ILE A 318 12.19 -13.64 11.17
CA ILE A 318 11.80 -14.60 10.12
C ILE A 318 11.18 -15.86 10.74
N ARG A 319 11.80 -16.41 11.78
CA ARG A 319 11.28 -17.60 12.48
C ARG A 319 9.98 -17.29 13.24
N GLY A 320 9.93 -16.20 14.00
CA GLY A 320 8.78 -15.83 14.82
C GLY A 320 7.53 -15.48 14.02
N LEU A 321 7.73 -14.77 12.92
CA LEU A 321 6.71 -14.45 11.92
C LEU A 321 6.43 -15.62 10.95
N MET A 322 7.15 -16.73 11.06
CA MET A 322 6.99 -17.94 10.23
C MET A 322 7.23 -17.69 8.72
N LEU A 323 8.07 -16.73 8.36
CA LEU A 323 8.37 -16.37 6.97
C LEU A 323 9.25 -17.42 6.27
N ASP A 324 9.92 -18.26 7.04
CA ASP A 324 10.74 -19.40 6.59
C ASP A 324 9.91 -20.63 6.19
N ARG A 325 8.59 -20.59 6.36
CA ARG A 325 7.69 -21.72 6.07
C ARG A 325 7.21 -21.76 4.63
N LEU A 326 7.31 -20.65 3.92
CA LEU A 326 7.05 -20.52 2.49
C LEU A 326 8.35 -20.13 1.79
N SER A 327 8.51 -20.50 0.53
CA SER A 327 9.76 -20.25 -0.23
C SER A 327 9.81 -18.87 -0.88
N ASN A 328 8.89 -17.97 -0.56
CA ASN A 328 8.72 -16.68 -1.22
C ASN A 328 9.35 -15.49 -0.47
N PHE A 329 10.00 -15.70 0.68
CA PHE A 329 10.66 -14.63 1.43
C PHE A 329 12.19 -14.77 1.34
N ASP A 330 12.83 -13.72 0.83
CA ASP A 330 14.27 -13.50 0.88
C ASP A 330 14.54 -12.12 1.52
N ALA A 331 15.29 -12.12 2.62
CA ALA A 331 15.55 -10.89 3.37
C ALA A 331 16.26 -9.82 2.53
N HIS A 332 17.15 -10.20 1.61
CA HIS A 332 17.86 -9.28 0.72
C HIS A 332 17.03 -8.78 -0.47
N GLU A 333 15.87 -9.39 -0.72
CA GLU A 333 14.92 -8.96 -1.74
C GLU A 333 13.71 -8.23 -1.15
N ASN A 334 13.25 -8.67 0.03
CA ASN A 334 12.02 -8.17 0.62
C ASN A 334 12.23 -7.07 1.68
N ILE A 335 13.41 -6.95 2.30
CA ILE A 335 13.73 -5.82 3.21
C ILE A 335 14.26 -4.66 2.36
N ILE A 336 13.56 -3.53 2.39
CA ILE A 336 13.82 -2.37 1.49
C ILE A 336 15.28 -1.95 1.53
N GLU A 337 15.83 -1.71 2.73
CA GLU A 337 17.19 -1.21 2.89
C GLU A 337 18.23 -2.20 2.33
N TRP A 338 18.02 -3.49 2.52
CA TRP A 338 18.91 -4.54 2.00
C TRP A 338 18.73 -4.76 0.49
N ALA A 339 17.50 -4.64 -0.02
CA ALA A 339 17.22 -4.70 -1.46
C ALA A 339 17.90 -3.55 -2.22
N ILE A 340 17.93 -2.33 -1.63
CA ILE A 340 18.65 -1.18 -2.19
C ILE A 340 20.15 -1.45 -2.21
N GLU A 341 20.73 -1.96 -1.11
CA GLU A 341 22.16 -2.28 -1.04
C GLU A 341 22.56 -3.34 -2.06
N ARG A 342 21.75 -4.38 -2.21
CA ARG A 342 21.98 -5.43 -3.22
C ARG A 342 22.00 -4.86 -4.64
N LYS A 343 20.98 -4.07 -5.02
CA LYS A 343 20.87 -3.49 -6.37
C LYS A 343 21.96 -2.48 -6.71
N LYS A 344 22.58 -1.85 -5.71
CA LYS A 344 23.74 -0.96 -5.92
C LYS A 344 25.05 -1.72 -6.17
N ASN A 345 25.08 -3.00 -5.81
CA ASN A 345 26.27 -3.85 -5.96
C ASN A 345 26.18 -4.79 -7.18
N GLU A 346 25.04 -4.86 -7.85
CA GLU A 346 24.81 -5.54 -9.14
C GLU A 346 25.17 -4.62 -10.32
#